data_202f60aefd44fb31068e18386ab10e2b
#
_entry.id   202f60aefd44fb31068e18386ab10e2b
#
_cell.length_a   1.000
_cell.length_b   1.000
_cell.length_c   1.000
_cell.angle_alpha   90.00
_cell.angle_beta   90.00
_cell.angle_gamma   90.00
#
_symmetry.space_group_name_H-M   'P 1'
#
loop_
_entity.id
_entity.type
_entity.pdbx_description
1 polymer ?
#
loop_
_entity_poly.entity_id
_entity_poly.type
_entity_poly.pdbx_seq_one_letter_code
_entity_poly.pdbx_strand_id
1 'polypeptide(L)'
;VPHDHSYPHSVAHDHAHTPATGAIADASARIARASDAPAVGLVQAAVWRDAYAHVLPQDVLDQFDGPTFARVWRDSLSTPPSARHVLLVGCAGEQVVGFAAVGPSGDIDATEASGEVLALGVHPDARRNGHGSRLLNAAVDTLRGRGFDTASTWILAADETTRAFLYAAGLSPDSAFRDRVIDVEGTVVREVRLTASLSTASRSQD
;
A
#
# COMPACT_ATOMS: atom_id res chain seq x y z
N VAL A 1 78.96 -22.81 8.54
CA VAL A 1 77.86 -23.31 7.73
C VAL A 1 76.65 -22.47 8.07
N PRO A 2 76.16 -21.58 7.23
CA PRO A 2 74.94 -20.79 7.50
C PRO A 2 73.70 -21.55 7.04
N HIS A 3 72.71 -21.66 7.86
CA HIS A 3 71.40 -22.19 7.54
C HIS A 3 70.52 -21.07 7.00
N ASP A 4 70.14 -21.25 5.72
CA ASP A 4 69.13 -20.47 5.02
C ASP A 4 67.74 -20.94 5.44
N HIS A 5 66.91 -20.02 6.01
CA HIS A 5 65.52 -20.24 6.28
C HIS A 5 64.69 -19.29 5.45
N SER A 6 64.38 -19.75 4.22
CA SER A 6 63.36 -19.11 3.38
C SER A 6 61.97 -19.38 3.94
N TYR A 7 61.24 -18.33 4.38
CA TYR A 7 59.84 -18.39 4.71
C TYR A 7 59.01 -18.21 3.43
N PRO A 8 57.98 -19.03 3.22
CA PRO A 8 57.07 -18.83 2.06
C PRO A 8 56.13 -17.67 2.32
N HIS A 9 55.93 -16.86 1.30
CA HIS A 9 55.03 -15.72 1.27
C HIS A 9 53.56 -16.14 1.53
N SER A 10 52.95 -15.47 2.51
CA SER A 10 51.52 -15.52 2.78
C SER A 10 50.76 -14.98 1.59
N VAL A 11 49.91 -15.82 0.97
CA VAL A 11 48.98 -15.43 -0.07
C VAL A 11 47.83 -14.73 0.64
N ALA A 12 47.68 -13.43 0.42
CA ALA A 12 46.53 -12.64 0.87
C ALA A 12 45.30 -13.16 0.09
N HIS A 13 44.37 -13.80 0.83
CA HIS A 13 43.04 -14.08 0.28
C HIS A 13 42.26 -12.79 0.30
N ASP A 14 42.14 -12.22 -0.90
CA ASP A 14 41.25 -11.11 -1.19
C ASP A 14 39.81 -11.64 -1.14
N HIS A 15 39.15 -11.46 0.02
CA HIS A 15 37.72 -11.71 0.15
C HIS A 15 36.98 -10.57 -0.52
N ALA A 16 36.75 -10.69 -1.82
CA ALA A 16 35.79 -9.88 -2.53
C ALA A 16 34.42 -10.08 -1.86
N HIS A 17 34.03 -9.13 -1.03
CA HIS A 17 32.65 -8.99 -0.56
C HIS A 17 31.77 -8.67 -1.78
N THR A 18 31.21 -9.69 -2.38
CA THR A 18 30.09 -9.53 -3.29
C THR A 18 28.94 -8.94 -2.44
N PRO A 19 28.43 -7.74 -2.74
CA PRO A 19 27.25 -7.26 -2.07
C PRO A 19 26.13 -8.26 -2.38
N ALA A 20 25.53 -8.82 -1.35
CA ALA A 20 24.33 -9.64 -1.49
C ALA A 20 23.26 -8.75 -2.13
N THR A 21 23.11 -8.86 -3.44
CA THR A 21 21.95 -8.37 -4.17
C THR A 21 20.77 -9.24 -3.74
N GLY A 22 20.29 -8.97 -2.51
CA GLY A 22 19.08 -9.59 -1.96
C GLY A 22 17.92 -9.25 -2.87
N ALA A 23 17.33 -10.27 -3.39
CA ALA A 23 16.05 -10.47 -4.01
C ALA A 23 14.98 -9.37 -3.84
N ILE A 24 15.22 -8.17 -4.38
CA ILE A 24 14.18 -7.15 -4.60
C ILE A 24 13.37 -7.51 -5.87
N ALA A 25 13.78 -8.52 -6.61
CA ALA A 25 13.24 -8.88 -7.93
C ALA A 25 11.83 -9.49 -7.90
N ASP A 26 11.31 -9.92 -6.75
CA ASP A 26 10.05 -10.67 -6.68
C ASP A 26 8.83 -9.86 -6.24
N ALA A 27 8.98 -8.56 -5.99
CA ALA A 27 7.85 -7.72 -5.60
C ALA A 27 7.16 -7.13 -6.84
N SER A 28 5.90 -7.46 -7.05
CA SER A 28 5.09 -6.99 -8.19
C SER A 28 3.74 -6.41 -7.72
N ALA A 29 3.10 -5.62 -8.59
CA ALA A 29 1.72 -5.20 -8.43
C ALA A 29 0.96 -5.49 -9.72
N ARG A 30 -0.26 -5.99 -9.60
CA ARG A 30 -1.15 -6.33 -10.72
C ARG A 30 -2.62 -6.15 -10.37
N ILE A 31 -3.47 -6.12 -11.38
CA ILE A 31 -4.92 -6.16 -11.18
C ILE A 31 -5.29 -7.49 -10.50
N ALA A 32 -6.16 -7.39 -9.50
CA ALA A 32 -6.67 -8.54 -8.77
C ALA A 32 -7.59 -9.41 -9.63
N ARG A 33 -7.56 -10.71 -9.37
CA ARG A 33 -8.49 -11.71 -9.91
C ARG A 33 -9.46 -12.14 -8.82
N ALA A 34 -10.58 -12.73 -9.18
CA ALA A 34 -11.54 -13.26 -8.20
C ALA A 34 -10.90 -14.30 -7.26
N SER A 35 -9.91 -15.05 -7.74
CA SER A 35 -9.13 -16.00 -6.94
C SER A 35 -8.24 -15.36 -5.87
N ASP A 36 -7.97 -14.06 -5.96
CA ASP A 36 -7.15 -13.35 -4.97
C ASP A 36 -7.98 -12.92 -3.74
N ALA A 37 -9.31 -12.89 -3.85
CA ALA A 37 -10.18 -12.40 -2.78
C ALA A 37 -9.92 -13.02 -1.39
N PRO A 38 -9.67 -14.34 -1.23
CA PRO A 38 -9.33 -14.91 0.06
C PRO A 38 -8.04 -14.32 0.65
N ALA A 39 -6.99 -14.17 -0.16
CA ALA A 39 -5.73 -13.62 0.28
C ALA A 39 -5.83 -12.13 0.62
N VAL A 40 -6.56 -11.35 -0.19
CA VAL A 40 -6.84 -9.93 0.08
C VAL A 40 -7.60 -9.78 1.40
N GLY A 41 -8.59 -10.63 1.66
CA GLY A 41 -9.35 -10.63 2.92
C GLY A 41 -8.46 -10.87 4.14
N LEU A 42 -7.52 -11.82 4.06
CA LEU A 42 -6.56 -12.09 5.14
C LEU A 42 -5.62 -10.91 5.37
N VAL A 43 -5.08 -10.33 4.29
CA VAL A 43 -4.21 -9.14 4.37
C VAL A 43 -4.97 -7.98 5.00
N GLN A 44 -6.21 -7.72 4.57
CA GLN A 44 -7.02 -6.63 5.12
C GLN A 44 -7.29 -6.83 6.61
N ALA A 45 -7.65 -8.02 7.04
CA ALA A 45 -7.88 -8.32 8.45
C ALA A 45 -6.62 -8.04 9.29
N ALA A 46 -5.44 -8.45 8.82
CA ALA A 46 -4.18 -8.20 9.50
C ALA A 46 -3.85 -6.69 9.56
N VAL A 47 -4.03 -5.98 8.44
CA VAL A 47 -3.78 -4.52 8.35
C VAL A 47 -4.70 -3.76 9.29
N TRP A 48 -5.99 -4.09 9.35
CA TRP A 48 -6.96 -3.37 10.17
C TRP A 48 -6.77 -3.65 11.65
N ARG A 49 -6.51 -4.90 12.03
CA ARG A 49 -6.17 -5.21 13.43
C ARG A 49 -4.96 -4.41 13.91
N ASP A 50 -3.93 -4.30 13.08
CA ASP A 50 -2.73 -3.53 13.39
C ASP A 50 -3.02 -2.02 13.47
N ALA A 51 -3.75 -1.47 12.50
CA ALA A 51 -4.08 -0.04 12.43
C ALA A 51 -4.97 0.42 13.60
N TYR A 52 -5.89 -0.42 14.05
CA TYR A 52 -6.85 -0.09 15.12
C TYR A 52 -6.49 -0.68 16.49
N ALA A 53 -5.33 -1.34 16.63
CA ALA A 53 -4.89 -1.98 17.87
C ALA A 53 -4.85 -1.04 19.09
N HIS A 54 -4.63 0.25 18.87
CA HIS A 54 -4.56 1.26 19.93
C HIS A 54 -5.88 2.04 20.13
N VAL A 55 -6.90 1.72 19.36
CA VAL A 55 -8.17 2.47 19.32
C VAL A 55 -9.35 1.61 19.73
N LEU A 56 -9.34 0.33 19.32
CA LEU A 56 -10.44 -0.61 19.54
C LEU A 56 -10.12 -1.66 20.61
N PRO A 57 -11.13 -2.08 21.39
CA PRO A 57 -11.02 -3.25 22.26
C PRO A 57 -10.71 -4.54 21.48
N GLN A 58 -10.08 -5.50 22.13
CA GLN A 58 -9.63 -6.75 21.50
C GLN A 58 -10.77 -7.57 20.90
N ASP A 59 -11.91 -7.63 21.56
CA ASP A 59 -13.11 -8.33 21.09
C ASP A 59 -13.71 -7.74 19.81
N VAL A 60 -13.52 -6.44 19.59
CA VAL A 60 -13.89 -5.76 18.33
C VAL A 60 -12.85 -6.06 17.25
N LEU A 61 -11.55 -6.02 17.59
CA LEU A 61 -10.47 -6.36 16.66
C LEU A 61 -10.59 -7.82 16.17
N ASP A 62 -11.04 -8.74 17.02
CA ASP A 62 -11.21 -10.14 16.67
C ASP A 62 -12.33 -10.37 15.64
N GLN A 63 -13.25 -9.41 15.47
CA GLN A 63 -14.29 -9.44 14.44
C GLN A 63 -13.77 -9.10 13.03
N PHE A 64 -12.57 -8.52 12.91
CA PHE A 64 -11.93 -8.32 11.62
C PHE A 64 -11.38 -9.65 11.09
N ASP A 65 -12.23 -10.43 10.47
CA ASP A 65 -11.87 -11.76 9.97
C ASP A 65 -11.68 -11.79 8.44
N GLY A 66 -10.69 -12.57 8.00
CA GLY A 66 -10.35 -12.71 6.59
C GLY A 66 -11.50 -13.24 5.73
N PRO A 67 -12.23 -14.28 6.12
CA PRO A 67 -13.39 -14.82 5.40
C PRO A 67 -14.48 -13.79 5.11
N THR A 68 -14.80 -12.93 6.06
CA THR A 68 -15.80 -11.86 5.87
C THR A 68 -15.32 -10.83 4.86
N PHE A 69 -14.09 -10.34 4.98
CA PHE A 69 -13.52 -9.43 3.97
C PHE A 69 -13.38 -10.10 2.60
N ALA A 70 -13.01 -11.38 2.53
CA ALA A 70 -12.90 -12.12 1.30
C ALA A 70 -14.23 -12.21 0.53
N ARG A 71 -15.37 -12.33 1.23
CA ARG A 71 -16.69 -12.29 0.59
C ARG A 71 -16.95 -10.95 -0.04
N VAL A 72 -16.73 -9.86 0.70
CA VAL A 72 -16.92 -8.49 0.20
C VAL A 72 -16.06 -8.24 -1.05
N TRP A 73 -14.78 -8.64 -1.02
CA TRP A 73 -13.90 -8.48 -2.17
C TRP A 73 -14.32 -9.34 -3.37
N ARG A 74 -14.78 -10.56 -3.14
CA ARG A 74 -15.29 -11.42 -4.22
C ARG A 74 -16.49 -10.79 -4.90
N ASP A 75 -17.43 -10.26 -4.12
CA ASP A 75 -18.63 -9.59 -4.65
C ASP A 75 -18.24 -8.33 -5.42
N SER A 76 -17.35 -7.50 -4.89
CA SER A 76 -16.82 -6.30 -5.55
C SER A 76 -16.09 -6.62 -6.87
N LEU A 77 -15.34 -7.72 -6.92
CA LEU A 77 -14.65 -8.15 -8.14
C LEU A 77 -15.62 -8.72 -9.18
N SER A 78 -16.70 -9.37 -8.73
CA SER A 78 -17.73 -9.94 -9.63
C SER A 78 -18.65 -8.86 -10.17
N THR A 79 -18.98 -7.85 -9.37
CA THR A 79 -19.89 -6.76 -9.70
C THR A 79 -19.30 -5.44 -9.16
N PRO A 80 -18.30 -4.88 -9.84
CA PRO A 80 -17.71 -3.63 -9.41
C PRO A 80 -18.72 -2.48 -9.50
N PRO A 81 -18.68 -1.50 -8.59
CA PRO A 81 -19.60 -0.36 -8.59
C PRO A 81 -19.59 0.43 -9.89
N SER A 82 -18.47 0.48 -10.58
CA SER A 82 -18.34 1.00 -11.94
C SER A 82 -17.10 0.42 -12.64
N ALA A 83 -17.01 0.60 -13.96
CA ALA A 83 -15.83 0.20 -14.74
C ALA A 83 -14.54 0.97 -14.33
N ARG A 84 -14.67 2.05 -13.56
CA ARG A 84 -13.52 2.83 -13.07
C ARG A 84 -13.00 2.34 -11.72
N HIS A 85 -13.70 1.40 -11.04
CA HIS A 85 -13.21 0.76 -9.81
C HIS A 85 -12.28 -0.38 -10.17
N VAL A 86 -11.11 -0.40 -9.53
CA VAL A 86 -10.10 -1.44 -9.74
C VAL A 86 -9.50 -1.85 -8.39
N LEU A 87 -9.39 -3.16 -8.19
CA LEU A 87 -8.59 -3.73 -7.11
C LEU A 87 -7.24 -4.19 -7.65
N LEU A 88 -6.18 -3.78 -7.00
CA LEU A 88 -4.80 -4.19 -7.26
C LEU A 88 -4.31 -5.07 -6.11
N VAL A 89 -3.43 -6.01 -6.41
CA VAL A 89 -2.71 -6.81 -5.41
C VAL A 89 -1.21 -6.62 -5.56
N GLY A 90 -0.54 -6.51 -4.41
CA GLY A 90 0.92 -6.55 -4.30
C GLY A 90 1.36 -7.95 -3.93
N CYS A 91 2.32 -8.49 -4.67
CA CYS A 91 2.80 -9.85 -4.50
C CYS A 91 4.27 -9.87 -4.09
N ALA A 92 4.63 -10.85 -3.23
CA ALA A 92 5.98 -11.30 -2.99
C ALA A 92 6.07 -12.70 -3.62
N GLY A 93 6.70 -12.82 -4.78
CA GLY A 93 6.55 -14.01 -5.61
C GLY A 93 5.09 -14.25 -5.97
N GLU A 94 4.58 -15.43 -5.65
CA GLU A 94 3.17 -15.79 -5.87
C GLU A 94 2.24 -15.37 -4.73
N GLN A 95 2.78 -15.00 -3.57
CA GLN A 95 1.99 -14.66 -2.40
C GLN A 95 1.47 -13.23 -2.47
N VAL A 96 0.16 -13.05 -2.31
CA VAL A 96 -0.44 -11.72 -2.12
C VAL A 96 -0.13 -11.23 -0.71
N VAL A 97 0.58 -10.11 -0.63
CA VAL A 97 1.03 -9.48 0.63
C VAL A 97 0.49 -8.06 0.82
N GLY A 98 -0.23 -7.54 -0.15
CA GLY A 98 -0.81 -6.20 -0.08
C GLY A 98 -1.92 -6.03 -1.11
N PHE A 99 -2.68 -4.96 -0.95
CA PHE A 99 -3.76 -4.59 -1.89
C PHE A 99 -3.92 -3.07 -1.97
N ALA A 100 -4.49 -2.60 -3.07
CA ALA A 100 -4.98 -1.23 -3.21
C ALA A 100 -6.28 -1.23 -4.01
N ALA A 101 -7.31 -0.56 -3.50
CA ALA A 101 -8.56 -0.32 -4.20
C ALA A 101 -8.60 1.12 -4.67
N VAL A 102 -8.93 1.35 -5.94
CA VAL A 102 -9.04 2.68 -6.52
C VAL A 102 -10.37 2.84 -7.26
N GLY A 103 -10.84 4.07 -7.34
CA GLY A 103 -12.08 4.39 -8.05
C GLY A 103 -12.36 5.89 -8.08
N PRO A 104 -13.56 6.29 -8.53
CA PRO A 104 -14.04 7.66 -8.36
C PRO A 104 -14.09 8.03 -6.87
N SER A 105 -13.74 9.27 -6.53
CA SER A 105 -13.95 9.78 -5.19
C SER A 105 -15.44 9.97 -4.90
N GLY A 106 -15.87 9.56 -3.70
CA GLY A 106 -17.22 9.77 -3.19
C GLY A 106 -17.39 11.05 -2.38
N ASP A 107 -16.37 11.89 -2.31
CA ASP A 107 -16.42 13.13 -1.53
C ASP A 107 -17.41 14.14 -2.11
N ILE A 108 -18.01 14.97 -1.25
CA ILE A 108 -19.04 15.93 -1.65
C ILE A 108 -18.51 17.01 -2.62
N ASP A 109 -17.21 17.29 -2.56
CA ASP A 109 -16.49 18.23 -3.42
C ASP A 109 -15.82 17.57 -4.62
N ALA A 110 -16.00 16.25 -4.80
CA ALA A 110 -15.43 15.52 -5.92
C ALA A 110 -16.07 15.90 -7.25
N THR A 111 -15.26 15.85 -8.30
CA THR A 111 -15.69 15.96 -9.70
C THR A 111 -15.54 14.60 -10.40
N GLU A 112 -15.99 14.49 -11.65
CA GLU A 112 -15.76 13.28 -12.45
C GLU A 112 -14.27 12.96 -12.70
N ALA A 113 -13.41 13.98 -12.56
CA ALA A 113 -11.96 13.84 -12.68
C ALA A 113 -11.27 13.51 -11.33
N SER A 114 -12.02 13.43 -10.23
CA SER A 114 -11.50 13.14 -8.90
C SER A 114 -11.46 11.63 -8.68
N GLY A 115 -10.24 11.08 -8.60
CA GLY A 115 -10.00 9.70 -8.21
C GLY A 115 -9.65 9.56 -6.74
N GLU A 116 -9.82 8.37 -6.19
CA GLU A 116 -9.49 8.06 -4.81
C GLU A 116 -8.79 6.71 -4.71
N VAL A 117 -7.76 6.65 -3.87
CA VAL A 117 -7.23 5.41 -3.32
C VAL A 117 -8.10 5.08 -2.11
N LEU A 118 -9.14 4.28 -2.36
CA LEU A 118 -10.20 3.93 -1.40
C LEU A 118 -9.68 3.07 -0.24
N ALA A 119 -8.64 2.26 -0.52
CA ALA A 119 -7.94 1.46 0.47
C ALA A 119 -6.55 1.11 -0.03
N LEU A 120 -5.58 1.09 0.87
CA LEU A 120 -4.22 0.65 0.62
C LEU A 120 -3.71 -0.06 1.86
N GLY A 121 -3.23 -1.29 1.72
CA GLY A 121 -2.69 -2.05 2.83
C GLY A 121 -1.59 -3.01 2.41
N VAL A 122 -0.59 -3.16 3.27
CA VAL A 122 0.46 -4.17 3.17
C VAL A 122 0.49 -4.93 4.50
N HIS A 123 0.47 -6.26 4.41
CA HIS A 123 0.56 -7.13 5.58
C HIS A 123 1.71 -6.67 6.49
N PRO A 124 1.51 -6.58 7.82
CA PRO A 124 2.55 -6.08 8.73
C PRO A 124 3.93 -6.74 8.50
N ASP A 125 3.97 -8.05 8.35
CA ASP A 125 5.22 -8.82 8.16
C ASP A 125 5.89 -8.59 6.80
N ALA A 126 5.16 -8.03 5.82
CA ALA A 126 5.69 -7.76 4.47
C ALA A 126 6.06 -6.28 4.27
N ARG A 127 5.88 -5.43 5.28
CA ARG A 127 6.23 -4.00 5.20
C ARG A 127 7.73 -3.80 5.05
N ARG A 128 8.13 -2.59 4.62
CA ARG A 128 9.53 -2.15 4.43
C ARG A 128 10.29 -2.87 3.32
N ASN A 129 9.59 -3.70 2.52
CA ASN A 129 10.12 -4.41 1.36
C ASN A 129 9.69 -3.79 0.01
N GLY A 130 9.22 -2.52 0.04
CA GLY A 130 8.85 -1.77 -1.16
C GLY A 130 7.47 -2.10 -1.75
N HIS A 131 6.70 -3.02 -1.15
CA HIS A 131 5.36 -3.38 -1.65
C HIS A 131 4.37 -2.21 -1.65
N GLY A 132 4.38 -1.39 -0.58
CA GLY A 132 3.52 -0.22 -0.48
C GLY A 132 3.77 0.80 -1.58
N SER A 133 5.04 1.12 -1.86
CA SER A 133 5.41 2.07 -2.94
C SER A 133 5.01 1.55 -4.31
N ARG A 134 5.19 0.24 -4.58
CA ARG A 134 4.76 -0.36 -5.85
C ARG A 134 3.25 -0.36 -6.01
N LEU A 135 2.50 -0.68 -4.96
CA LEU A 135 1.04 -0.61 -4.97
C LEU A 135 0.55 0.82 -5.18
N LEU A 136 1.13 1.79 -4.49
CA LEU A 136 0.72 3.19 -4.64
C LEU A 136 1.03 3.71 -6.05
N ASN A 137 2.19 3.39 -6.62
CA ASN A 137 2.52 3.75 -8.00
C ASN A 137 1.53 3.10 -8.98
N ALA A 138 1.25 1.81 -8.83
CA ALA A 138 0.27 1.11 -9.68
C ALA A 138 -1.15 1.68 -9.52
N ALA A 139 -1.53 2.11 -8.31
CA ALA A 139 -2.80 2.79 -8.03
C ALA A 139 -2.88 4.13 -8.77
N VAL A 140 -1.84 4.95 -8.66
CA VAL A 140 -1.73 6.24 -9.35
C VAL A 140 -1.78 6.06 -10.87
N ASP A 141 -1.03 5.11 -11.42
CA ASP A 141 -1.04 4.82 -12.86
C ASP A 141 -2.40 4.30 -13.33
N THR A 142 -3.07 3.49 -12.50
CA THR A 142 -4.44 3.02 -12.78
C THR A 142 -5.43 4.18 -12.79
N LEU A 143 -5.37 5.08 -11.82
CA LEU A 143 -6.23 6.27 -11.79
C LEU A 143 -6.01 7.15 -13.03
N ARG A 144 -4.76 7.44 -13.40
CA ARG A 144 -4.44 8.16 -14.64
C ARG A 144 -5.01 7.47 -15.87
N GLY A 145 -4.80 6.16 -15.99
CA GLY A 145 -5.31 5.36 -17.10
C GLY A 145 -6.84 5.29 -17.16
N ARG A 146 -7.54 5.60 -16.06
CA ARG A 146 -9.00 5.70 -15.97
C ARG A 146 -9.53 7.12 -16.14
N GLY A 147 -8.65 8.08 -16.48
CA GLY A 147 -9.02 9.46 -16.79
C GLY A 147 -9.29 10.33 -15.57
N PHE A 148 -8.62 10.05 -14.44
CA PHE A 148 -8.65 10.94 -13.29
C PHE A 148 -7.47 11.92 -13.33
N ASP A 149 -7.72 13.17 -12.96
CA ASP A 149 -6.73 14.25 -12.93
C ASP A 149 -6.17 14.49 -11.53
N THR A 150 -6.89 14.00 -10.52
CA THR A 150 -6.47 14.08 -9.11
C THR A 150 -6.61 12.72 -8.43
N ALA A 151 -5.79 12.49 -7.42
CA ALA A 151 -5.94 11.37 -6.50
C ALA A 151 -6.11 11.90 -5.08
N SER A 152 -7.01 11.31 -4.33
CA SER A 152 -7.16 11.52 -2.90
C SER A 152 -7.08 10.21 -2.13
N THR A 153 -6.85 10.30 -0.84
CA THR A 153 -7.01 9.18 0.09
C THR A 153 -7.28 9.71 1.50
N TRP A 154 -8.04 8.95 2.27
CA TRP A 154 -8.34 9.24 3.67
C TRP A 154 -7.49 8.36 4.58
N ILE A 155 -6.85 8.95 5.58
CA ILE A 155 -6.05 8.24 6.57
C ILE A 155 -6.44 8.67 7.98
N LEU A 156 -6.20 7.80 8.96
CA LEU A 156 -6.36 8.18 10.37
C LEU A 156 -5.44 9.37 10.69
N ALA A 157 -5.98 10.38 11.34
CA ALA A 157 -5.22 11.57 11.72
C ALA A 157 -4.03 11.24 12.64
N ALA A 158 -4.12 10.15 13.40
CA ALA A 158 -3.07 9.68 14.30
C ALA A 158 -2.02 8.77 13.61
N ASP A 159 -2.27 8.31 12.37
CA ASP A 159 -1.32 7.43 11.67
C ASP A 159 -0.21 8.24 10.99
N GLU A 160 0.81 8.59 11.77
CA GLU A 160 1.96 9.33 11.28
C GLU A 160 2.83 8.53 10.30
N THR A 161 2.85 7.21 10.43
CA THR A 161 3.64 6.33 9.56
C THR A 161 3.09 6.35 8.14
N THR A 162 1.78 6.15 7.99
CA THR A 162 1.11 6.22 6.68
C THR A 162 1.18 7.64 6.12
N ARG A 163 1.01 8.67 6.97
CA ARG A 163 1.15 10.07 6.57
C ARG A 163 2.53 10.37 5.99
N ALA A 164 3.60 9.99 6.69
CA ALA A 164 4.97 10.21 6.22
C ALA A 164 5.25 9.47 4.90
N PHE A 165 4.74 8.24 4.75
CA PHE A 165 4.83 7.47 3.52
C PHE A 165 4.16 8.17 2.34
N LEU A 166 2.93 8.67 2.53
CA LEU A 166 2.17 9.36 1.48
C LEU A 166 2.76 10.73 1.13
N TYR A 167 3.28 11.46 2.12
CA TYR A 167 4.01 12.72 1.87
C TYR A 167 5.25 12.49 1.02
N ALA A 168 6.04 11.45 1.34
CA ALA A 168 7.19 11.08 0.53
C ALA A 168 6.82 10.67 -0.91
N ALA A 169 5.59 10.23 -1.12
CA ALA A 169 5.05 9.91 -2.44
C ALA A 169 4.42 11.11 -3.16
N GLY A 170 4.42 12.30 -2.55
CA GLY A 170 3.95 13.54 -3.15
C GLY A 170 2.49 13.90 -2.90
N LEU A 171 1.78 13.18 -2.02
CA LEU A 171 0.47 13.62 -1.56
C LEU A 171 0.62 14.69 -0.49
N SER A 172 -0.34 15.62 -0.41
CA SER A 172 -0.36 16.71 0.57
C SER A 172 -1.76 16.84 1.19
N PRO A 173 -1.89 17.31 2.45
CA PRO A 173 -3.18 17.57 3.04
C PRO A 173 -3.85 18.76 2.35
N ASP A 174 -5.16 18.67 2.18
CA ASP A 174 -5.98 19.75 1.63
C ASP A 174 -6.90 20.40 2.66
N SER A 175 -6.64 20.15 3.94
CA SER A 175 -7.39 20.62 5.10
C SER A 175 -8.75 19.94 5.31
N ALA A 176 -9.18 19.04 4.45
CA ALA A 176 -10.39 18.26 4.67
C ALA A 176 -10.16 17.23 5.79
N PHE A 177 -11.17 17.10 6.66
CA PHE A 177 -11.23 16.05 7.68
C PHE A 177 -12.65 15.54 7.82
N ARG A 178 -12.78 14.33 8.36
CA ARG A 178 -14.06 13.76 8.74
C ARG A 178 -13.92 12.96 10.03
N ASP A 179 -14.99 12.93 10.80
CA ASP A 179 -15.10 12.09 11.99
C ASP A 179 -15.93 10.86 11.63
N ARG A 180 -15.40 9.68 11.93
CA ARG A 180 -15.99 8.40 11.59
C ARG A 180 -16.25 7.59 12.83
N VAL A 181 -17.48 7.11 13.00
CA VAL A 181 -17.83 6.13 14.04
C VAL A 181 -17.36 4.75 13.55
N ILE A 182 -16.60 4.05 14.36
CA ILE A 182 -15.91 2.80 13.97
C ILE A 182 -16.42 1.57 14.74
N ASP A 183 -17.25 1.74 15.77
CA ASP A 183 -17.87 0.65 16.52
C ASP A 183 -19.30 0.98 16.93
N VAL A 184 -19.96 0.00 17.54
CA VAL A 184 -21.34 0.13 18.04
C VAL A 184 -21.45 0.97 19.32
N GLU A 185 -20.35 1.23 20.00
CA GLU A 185 -20.26 2.03 21.20
C GLU A 185 -20.13 3.53 20.88
N GLY A 186 -19.94 3.85 19.60
CA GLY A 186 -19.83 5.22 19.11
C GLY A 186 -18.42 5.79 19.18
N THR A 187 -17.39 4.96 19.21
CA THR A 187 -16.00 5.41 19.15
C THR A 187 -15.75 6.18 17.85
N VAL A 188 -15.29 7.42 18.00
CA VAL A 188 -15.03 8.32 16.88
C VAL A 188 -13.54 8.39 16.60
N VAL A 189 -13.17 8.20 15.35
CA VAL A 189 -11.81 8.48 14.86
C VAL A 189 -11.85 9.60 13.84
N ARG A 190 -10.82 10.44 13.86
CA ARG A 190 -10.65 11.48 12.85
C ARG A 190 -9.81 10.97 11.70
N GLU A 191 -10.30 11.17 10.48
CA GLU A 191 -9.55 10.96 9.25
C GLU A 191 -9.24 12.31 8.60
N VAL A 192 -8.09 12.41 7.97
CA VAL A 192 -7.66 13.57 7.17
C VAL A 192 -7.45 13.14 5.73
N ARG A 193 -7.77 14.04 4.80
CA ARG A 193 -7.61 13.80 3.37
C ARG A 193 -6.26 14.29 2.88
N LEU A 194 -5.60 13.45 2.10
CA LEU A 194 -4.40 13.79 1.35
C LEU A 194 -4.71 13.72 -0.14
N THR A 195 -4.17 14.67 -0.91
CA THR A 195 -4.42 14.79 -2.35
C THR A 195 -3.14 14.97 -3.13
N ALA A 196 -3.18 14.59 -4.41
CA ALA A 196 -2.13 14.86 -5.38
C ALA A 196 -2.74 15.11 -6.76
N SER A 197 -2.13 16.01 -7.55
CA SER A 197 -2.43 16.13 -8.98
C SER A 197 -1.83 14.95 -9.73
N LEU A 198 -2.61 14.35 -10.61
CA LEU A 198 -2.20 13.29 -11.52
C LEU A 198 -1.85 13.82 -12.92
N SER A 199 -2.23 15.06 -13.21
CA SER A 199 -1.89 15.70 -14.47
C SER A 199 -0.37 15.79 -14.61
N THR A 200 0.18 15.27 -15.69
CA THR A 200 1.55 15.57 -16.06
C THR A 200 1.60 17.05 -16.38
N ALA A 201 2.36 17.82 -15.63
CA ALA A 201 2.63 19.21 -16.02
C ALA A 201 3.12 19.19 -17.47
N SER A 202 2.31 19.74 -18.37
CA SER A 202 2.77 19.99 -19.74
C SER A 202 4.03 20.83 -19.61
N ARG A 203 5.20 20.25 -19.95
CA ARG A 203 6.39 21.04 -20.13
C ARG A 203 6.06 22.07 -21.20
N SER A 204 5.83 23.31 -20.78
CA SER A 204 5.80 24.44 -21.70
C SER A 204 7.13 24.41 -22.43
N GLN A 205 7.09 24.07 -23.69
CA GLN A 205 8.20 24.32 -24.60
C GLN A 205 8.11 25.80 -24.91
N ASP A 206 8.95 26.57 -24.25
CA ASP A 206 9.41 27.88 -24.72
C ASP A 206 10.67 27.72 -25.58
#